data_9fcbc95101896f034127887262efbfc4
#
_entry.id   9fcbc95101896f034127887262efbfc4
#
_cell.length_a   1.000
_cell.length_b   1.000
_cell.length_c   1.000
_cell.angle_alpha   90.00
_cell.angle_beta   90.00
_cell.angle_gamma   90.00
#
_symmetry.space_group_name_H-M   'P 1'
#
loop_
_entity.id
_entity.type
_entity.pdbx_description
1 polymer ?
#
loop_
_entity_poly.entity_id
_entity_poly.type
_entity_poly.pdbx_seq_one_letter_code
_entity_poly.pdbx_strand_id
1 'polypeptide(L)' 'MNSDVLIPHLPEPTMSALATKIYVTEGQHVKKDDTLLDVETDKVVLEIVAMANGVVIKININEGEQVSSNQVVMQFEY' A
#
# COMPACT_ATOMS: atom_id res chain seq x y z
N MET A 1 -17.35 -6.05 2.38
CA MET A 1 -16.61 -6.57 1.20
C MET A 1 -15.11 -6.47 1.44
N ASN A 2 -14.40 -7.47 1.05
CA ASN A 2 -12.93 -7.47 1.16
C ASN A 2 -12.30 -7.07 -0.16
N SER A 3 -11.23 -6.31 -0.08
CA SER A 3 -10.46 -5.88 -1.25
C SER A 3 -8.98 -5.97 -0.94
N ASP A 4 -8.19 -6.22 -1.97
CA ASP A 4 -6.73 -6.19 -1.86
C ASP A 4 -6.23 -4.77 -2.14
N VAL A 5 -5.27 -4.33 -1.35
CA VAL A 5 -4.53 -3.10 -1.65
C VAL A 5 -3.30 -3.51 -2.45
N LEU A 6 -3.21 -2.99 -3.65
CA LEU A 6 -2.15 -3.34 -4.60
C LEU A 6 -1.18 -2.19 -4.78
N ILE A 7 0.08 -2.54 -5.06
CA ILE A 7 1.03 -1.56 -5.57
C ILE A 7 0.57 -1.20 -6.99
N PRO A 8 0.48 0.10 -7.34
CA PRO A 8 0.08 0.49 -8.68
C PRO A 8 1.12 0.05 -9.71
N HIS A 9 0.71 0.03 -10.97
CA HIS A 9 1.62 -0.30 -12.06
C HIS A 9 2.74 0.75 -12.12
N LEU A 10 3.98 0.29 -12.00
CA LEU A 10 5.13 1.17 -12.05
C LEU A 10 5.49 1.50 -13.50
N PRO A 11 6.04 2.71 -13.76
CA PRO A 11 6.36 3.12 -15.12
C PRO A 11 7.35 2.21 -15.83
N GLU A 12 8.28 1.61 -15.08
CA GLU A 12 9.25 0.67 -15.62
C GLU A 12 9.14 -0.65 -14.88
N PRO A 13 8.95 -1.80 -15.60
CA PRO A 13 8.77 -3.10 -14.94
C PRO A 13 9.95 -3.54 -14.07
N THR A 14 11.15 -3.04 -14.38
CA THR A 14 12.37 -3.37 -13.66
C THR A 14 12.69 -2.37 -12.54
N MET A 15 11.84 -1.36 -12.36
CA MET A 15 12.07 -0.32 -11.35
C MET A 15 12.03 -0.90 -9.95
N SER A 16 13.04 -0.56 -9.17
CA SER A 16 13.10 -0.92 -7.75
C SER A 16 12.17 0.00 -6.97
N ALA A 17 11.33 -0.59 -6.13
CA ALA A 17 10.42 0.16 -5.28
C ALA A 17 10.45 -0.37 -3.86
N LEU A 18 10.41 0.53 -2.89
CA LEU A 18 10.44 0.17 -1.47
C LEU A 18 9.21 0.75 -0.77
N ALA A 19 8.61 -0.04 0.11
CA ALA A 19 7.57 0.45 1.01
C ALA A 19 8.27 1.16 2.18
N THR A 20 8.55 2.44 2.01
CA THR A 20 9.40 3.19 2.95
C THR A 20 8.71 3.49 4.26
N LYS A 21 7.39 3.63 4.25
CA LYS A 21 6.63 3.93 5.47
C LYS A 21 5.24 3.33 5.40
N ILE A 22 4.80 2.72 6.49
CA ILE A 22 3.45 2.18 6.64
C ILE A 22 2.78 2.98 7.76
N TYR A 23 1.65 3.63 7.45
CA TYR A 23 0.98 4.55 8.37
C TYR A 23 -0.10 3.90 9.22
N VAL A 24 -0.42 2.63 8.95
CA VAL A 24 -1.54 1.95 9.58
C VAL A 24 -1.11 0.64 10.21
N THR A 25 -1.95 0.10 11.09
CA THR A 25 -1.76 -1.20 11.72
C THR A 25 -2.94 -2.11 11.40
N GLU A 26 -2.75 -3.41 11.55
CA GLU A 26 -3.85 -4.36 11.39
C GLU A 26 -4.95 -4.07 12.41
N GLY A 27 -6.19 -4.07 11.93
CA GLY A 27 -7.36 -3.76 12.74
C GLY A 27 -7.70 -2.28 12.80
N GLN A 28 -6.90 -1.41 12.21
CA GLN A 28 -7.15 0.03 12.24
C GLN A 28 -8.28 0.42 11.30
N HIS A 29 -9.17 1.30 11.79
CA HIS A 29 -10.18 1.95 10.96
C HIS A 29 -9.55 3.11 10.20
N VAL A 30 -9.86 3.20 8.91
CA VAL A 30 -9.38 4.29 8.05
C VAL A 30 -10.54 4.90 7.28
N LYS A 31 -10.35 6.11 6.82
CA LYS A 31 -11.30 6.81 5.95
C LYS A 31 -10.77 6.84 4.54
N LYS A 32 -11.68 6.99 3.58
CA LYS A 32 -11.31 7.20 2.19
C LYS A 32 -10.26 8.30 2.08
N ASP A 33 -9.25 8.06 1.26
CA ASP A 33 -8.12 8.94 1.00
C ASP A 33 -7.07 9.03 2.13
N ASP A 34 -7.26 8.33 3.24
CA ASP A 34 -6.20 8.22 4.25
C ASP A 34 -5.00 7.50 3.65
N THR A 35 -3.80 8.00 3.90
CA THR A 35 -2.58 7.37 3.41
C THR A 35 -2.32 6.07 4.17
N LEU A 36 -2.19 4.97 3.43
CA LEU A 36 -1.89 3.66 3.99
C LEU A 36 -0.39 3.40 4.05
N LEU A 37 0.32 3.70 2.99
CA LEU A 37 1.77 3.54 2.93
C LEU A 37 2.38 4.43 1.85
N ASP A 38 3.68 4.67 1.99
CA ASP A 38 4.48 5.33 0.97
C ASP A 38 5.34 4.29 0.25
N VAL A 39 5.42 4.40 -1.06
CA VAL A 39 6.28 3.59 -1.91
C VAL A 39 7.24 4.53 -2.63
N GLU A 40 8.53 4.31 -2.44
CA GLU A 40 9.56 5.15 -3.03
C GLU A 40 10.30 4.40 -4.13
N THR A 41 10.47 5.05 -5.28
CA THR A 41 11.24 4.55 -6.41
C THR A 41 12.41 5.50 -6.67
N ASP A 42 13.24 5.19 -7.67
CA ASP A 42 14.36 6.05 -8.03
C ASP A 42 13.92 7.44 -8.50
N LYS A 43 12.69 7.57 -8.97
CA LYS A 43 12.22 8.80 -9.63
C LYS A 43 11.09 9.49 -8.89
N VAL A 44 10.24 8.74 -8.21
CA VAL A 44 9.01 9.27 -7.60
C VAL A 44 8.72 8.61 -6.27
N VAL A 45 7.93 9.32 -5.45
CA VAL A 45 7.32 8.77 -4.24
C VAL A 45 5.83 8.65 -4.52
N LEU A 46 5.26 7.47 -4.28
CA LEU A 46 3.84 7.20 -4.46
C LEU A 46 3.18 7.04 -3.10
N GLU A 47 2.03 7.67 -2.93
CA GLU A 47 1.20 7.45 -1.75
C GLU A 47 0.08 6.48 -2.11
N ILE A 48 -0.04 5.41 -1.34
CA ILE A 48 -1.13 4.44 -1.50
C ILE A 48 -2.19 4.82 -0.47
N VAL A 49 -3.37 5.15 -0.95
CA VAL A 49 -4.46 5.64 -0.09
C VAL A 49 -5.62 4.67 -0.05
N ALA A 50 -6.45 4.80 1.00
CA ALA A 50 -7.65 3.98 1.15
C ALA A 50 -8.68 4.38 0.09
N MET A 51 -9.28 3.40 -0.55
CA MET A 51 -10.30 3.63 -1.59
C MET A 51 -11.69 3.90 -1.02
N ALA A 52 -11.88 3.60 0.25
CA ALA A 52 -13.16 3.75 0.94
C ALA A 52 -12.92 3.78 2.45
N ASN A 53 -13.96 4.10 3.21
CA ASN A 53 -13.94 3.94 4.66
C ASN A 53 -13.96 2.45 4.98
N GLY A 54 -13.13 2.00 5.90
CA GLY A 54 -13.10 0.60 6.25
C GLY A 54 -12.04 0.25 7.27
N VAL A 55 -11.65 -1.01 7.30
CA VAL A 55 -10.71 -1.56 8.28
C VAL A 55 -9.59 -2.28 7.57
N VAL A 56 -8.36 -2.02 8.00
CA VAL A 56 -7.19 -2.76 7.53
C VAL A 56 -7.21 -4.12 8.22
N ILE A 57 -7.41 -5.20 7.44
CA ILE A 57 -7.52 -6.55 7.99
C ILE A 57 -6.13 -7.15 8.19
N LYS A 58 -5.27 -7.02 7.18
CA LYS A 58 -3.97 -7.66 7.19
C LYS A 58 -2.96 -6.81 6.40
N ILE A 59 -1.74 -6.77 6.92
CA ILE A 59 -0.61 -6.12 6.26
C ILE A 59 0.40 -7.22 5.90
N ASN A 60 0.69 -7.37 4.61
CA ASN A 60 1.50 -8.47 4.08
C ASN A 60 2.98 -8.11 3.90
N ILE A 61 3.36 -6.88 4.21
CA ILE A 61 4.72 -6.38 4.02
C ILE A 61 5.20 -5.65 5.27
N ASN A 62 6.51 -5.43 5.35
CA ASN A 62 7.14 -4.63 6.41
C ASN A 62 7.71 -3.35 5.83
N GLU A 63 7.88 -2.34 6.70
CA GLU A 63 8.57 -1.12 6.29
C GLU A 63 9.98 -1.44 5.82
N GLY A 64 10.39 -0.81 4.71
CA GLY A 64 11.68 -1.03 4.10
C GLY A 64 11.74 -2.22 3.16
N GLU A 65 10.64 -2.96 3.02
CA GLU A 65 10.57 -4.11 2.13
C GLU A 65 10.46 -3.68 0.68
N GLN A 66 11.13 -4.40 -0.20
CA GLN A 66 11.03 -4.19 -1.64
C GLN A 66 9.68 -4.71 -2.15
N VAL A 67 9.06 -3.94 -3.02
CA VAL A 67 7.74 -4.28 -3.59
C VAL A 67 7.78 -4.17 -5.11
N SER A 68 6.80 -4.79 -5.76
CA SER A 68 6.68 -4.83 -7.23
C SER A 68 5.30 -4.36 -7.68
N SER A 69 5.20 -4.00 -8.96
CA SER A 69 3.91 -3.65 -9.56
C SER A 69 2.86 -4.72 -9.32
N ASN A 70 1.67 -4.31 -8.97
CA ASN A 70 0.50 -5.18 -8.74
C ASN A 70 0.64 -6.16 -7.57
N GLN A 71 1.68 -6.02 -6.76
CA GLN A 71 1.83 -6.84 -5.56
C GLN A 71 0.75 -6.49 -4.53
N VAL A 72 0.13 -7.52 -3.95
CA VAL A 72 -0.84 -7.33 -2.86
C VAL A 72 -0.07 -7.04 -1.59
N VAL A 73 -0.28 -5.85 -1.01
CA VAL A 73 0.45 -5.42 0.19
C VAL A 73 -0.43 -5.39 1.44
N MET A 74 -1.72 -5.27 1.28
CA MET A 74 -2.68 -5.25 2.39
C MET A 74 -3.99 -5.87 1.97
N GLN A 75 -4.77 -6.31 2.96
CA GLN A 75 -6.17 -6.68 2.77
C GLN A 75 -7.03 -5.71 3.55
N PHE A 76 -8.15 -5.33 2.96
CA PHE A 76 -8.99 -4.25 3.43
C PHE A 76 -10.46 -4.66 3.38
N GLU A 77 -11.21 -4.34 4.45
CA GLU A 77 -12.64 -4.58 4.50
C GLU A 77 -13.39 -3.25 4.55
N TYR A 78 -14.38 -3.12 3.67
CA TYR A 78 -15.20 -1.91 3.59
C TYR A 78 -16.67 -2.21 3.41
#